data_bf01f5f62f00ecdf387b7bfec99c22e6
#
_entry.id   bf01f5f62f00ecdf387b7bfec99c22e6
#
_cell.length_a   1.000
_cell.length_b   1.000
_cell.length_c   1.000
_cell.angle_alpha   90.00
_cell.angle_beta   90.00
_cell.angle_gamma   90.00
#
_symmetry.space_group_name_H-M   'P 1'
#
loop_
_entity.id
_entity.type
_entity.pdbx_description
1 polymer ?
#
loop_
_entity_poly.entity_id
_entity_poly.type
_entity_poly.pdbx_seq_one_letter_code
_entity_poly.pdbx_strand_id
1 'polypeptide(L)'
;MAHVTFIHGISNKPEPATLLEQWRVALLDDDGIDLAALGVSSSMVYWADVLYSQPAPADAAQESNALELEQGLDEQATDLAWLLKAPPEEQAFVARLAADVGLDSVVFGPGDQSDAIAPDSPLEAVPLPAPLKRRLMRVFLRDVHHYLFNATFSPRPGELYEVRDEVRARTVQALHEGADNRRPHVILCHSLGTVIGYDVLTDIAEIPAIDALITVGSPLGLSEVQAGLTPPWNAADGWPTARLGDRYWANVYDRLDPVCGLAPQIAHDYRWRGADRISDIAVSNSGSWRHGIAKYLGQPALRNALQLALS
;
A
#
# COMPACT_ATOMS: atom_id res chain seq x y z
N MET A 1 -15.60 21.81 4.18
CA MET A 1 -14.92 21.01 5.24
C MET A 1 -13.97 20.06 4.50
N ALA A 2 -12.72 19.97 4.94
CA ALA A 2 -11.74 19.09 4.31
C ALA A 2 -12.02 17.60 4.59
N HIS A 3 -11.50 16.70 3.75
CA HIS A 3 -11.64 15.27 3.91
C HIS A 3 -10.33 14.54 3.57
N VAL A 4 -10.01 13.49 4.33
CA VAL A 4 -8.92 12.57 4.04
C VAL A 4 -9.47 11.16 3.83
N THR A 5 -9.29 10.61 2.64
CA THR A 5 -9.55 9.20 2.36
C THR A 5 -8.26 8.42 2.53
N PHE A 6 -8.22 7.49 3.46
CA PHE A 6 -7.11 6.57 3.66
C PHE A 6 -7.30 5.29 2.86
N ILE A 7 -6.20 4.75 2.26
CA ILE A 7 -6.19 3.46 1.59
C ILE A 7 -5.09 2.61 2.21
N HIS A 8 -5.46 1.51 2.89
CA HIS A 8 -4.49 0.65 3.57
C HIS A 8 -3.72 -0.27 2.60
N GLY A 9 -2.60 -0.80 3.09
CA GLY A 9 -1.72 -1.70 2.36
C GLY A 9 -2.09 -3.18 2.48
N ILE A 10 -1.11 -4.02 2.18
CA ILE A 10 -1.19 -5.50 2.25
C ILE A 10 -1.47 -6.01 3.67
N SER A 11 -1.63 -7.33 3.76
CA SER A 11 -1.83 -8.07 5.00
C SER A 11 -3.22 -7.91 5.60
N ASN A 12 -3.57 -8.81 6.51
CA ASN A 12 -4.85 -8.75 7.21
C ASN A 12 -4.93 -7.49 8.09
N LYS A 13 -6.12 -6.93 8.22
CA LYS A 13 -6.37 -5.71 9.00
C LYS A 13 -7.51 -5.93 10.00
N PRO A 14 -7.52 -5.20 11.12
CA PRO A 14 -8.66 -5.20 12.02
C PRO A 14 -9.88 -4.58 11.33
N GLU A 15 -11.02 -4.65 11.98
CA GLU A 15 -12.27 -4.04 11.51
C GLU A 15 -12.08 -2.58 11.05
N PRO A 16 -12.80 -2.14 10.01
CA PRO A 16 -12.58 -0.82 9.35
C PRO A 16 -12.57 0.36 10.30
N ALA A 17 -13.49 0.38 11.28
CA ALA A 17 -13.58 1.47 12.26
C ALA A 17 -12.36 1.51 13.19
N THR A 18 -11.89 0.35 13.60
CA THR A 18 -10.69 0.20 14.43
C THR A 18 -9.45 0.65 13.67
N LEU A 19 -9.30 0.21 12.42
CA LEU A 19 -8.16 0.60 11.57
C LEU A 19 -8.13 2.12 11.34
N LEU A 20 -9.27 2.73 11.01
CA LEU A 20 -9.38 4.18 10.82
C LEU A 20 -8.96 4.94 12.09
N GLU A 21 -9.47 4.52 13.25
CA GLU A 21 -9.14 5.19 14.51
C GLU A 21 -7.66 5.05 14.87
N GLN A 22 -7.05 3.90 14.60
CA GLN A 22 -5.61 3.70 14.82
C GLN A 22 -4.75 4.61 13.95
N TRP A 23 -5.13 4.84 12.68
CA TRP A 23 -4.42 5.78 11.82
C TRP A 23 -4.58 7.22 12.30
N ARG A 24 -5.77 7.60 12.79
CA ARG A 24 -6.01 8.92 13.39
C ARG A 24 -5.19 9.13 14.65
N VAL A 25 -5.14 8.12 15.53
CA VAL A 25 -4.30 8.16 16.74
C VAL A 25 -2.82 8.28 16.37
N ALA A 26 -2.32 7.50 15.42
CA ALA A 26 -0.93 7.59 14.98
C ALA A 26 -0.56 8.95 14.34
N LEU A 27 -1.53 9.63 13.71
CA LEU A 27 -1.32 11.01 13.23
C LEU A 27 -1.26 12.01 14.37
N LEU A 28 -2.05 11.78 15.43
CA LEU A 28 -2.15 12.67 16.58
C LEU A 28 -0.97 12.53 17.55
N ASP A 29 -0.40 11.34 17.71
CA ASP A 29 0.67 11.05 18.66
C ASP A 29 1.82 12.08 18.57
N ASP A 30 2.52 12.32 19.70
CA ASP A 30 3.65 13.26 19.80
C ASP A 30 3.34 14.68 19.27
N ASP A 31 2.23 15.27 19.73
CA ASP A 31 1.76 16.59 19.31
C ASP A 31 1.55 16.74 17.79
N GLY A 32 1.09 15.64 17.16
CA GLY A 32 0.87 15.56 15.72
C GLY A 32 -0.40 16.26 15.22
N ILE A 33 -1.09 15.66 14.25
CA ILE A 33 -2.29 16.25 13.61
C ILE A 33 -3.55 15.64 14.20
N ASP A 34 -4.36 16.47 14.87
CA ASP A 34 -5.74 16.13 15.22
C ASP A 34 -6.68 16.54 14.08
N LEU A 35 -7.04 15.58 13.23
CA LEU A 35 -7.97 15.84 12.13
C LEU A 35 -9.33 16.32 12.61
N ALA A 36 -9.82 15.80 13.75
CA ALA A 36 -11.11 16.19 14.30
C ALA A 36 -11.09 17.63 14.83
N ALA A 37 -10.04 18.03 15.56
CA ALA A 37 -9.87 19.40 16.03
C ALA A 37 -9.74 20.41 14.88
N LEU A 38 -9.18 19.99 13.74
CA LEU A 38 -9.09 20.78 12.52
C LEU A 38 -10.40 20.80 11.72
N GLY A 39 -11.43 20.09 12.15
CA GLY A 39 -12.69 19.96 11.40
C GLY A 39 -12.55 19.16 10.10
N VAL A 40 -11.53 18.31 10.01
CA VAL A 40 -11.27 17.43 8.85
C VAL A 40 -11.93 16.08 9.08
N SER A 41 -12.83 15.68 8.19
CA SER A 41 -13.40 14.33 8.20
C SER A 41 -12.45 13.31 7.57
N SER A 42 -12.58 12.04 7.93
CA SER A 42 -11.79 10.98 7.33
C SER A 42 -12.57 9.69 7.14
N SER A 43 -12.16 8.90 6.14
CA SER A 43 -12.70 7.57 5.86
C SER A 43 -11.56 6.60 5.51
N MET A 44 -11.86 5.29 5.59
CA MET A 44 -10.93 4.21 5.25
C MET A 44 -11.52 3.40 4.10
N VAL A 45 -10.77 3.29 3.00
CA VAL A 45 -11.03 2.26 1.98
C VAL A 45 -10.57 0.94 2.57
N TYR A 46 -11.53 0.12 2.97
CA TYR A 46 -11.27 -1.20 3.56
C TYR A 46 -11.48 -2.29 2.52
N TRP A 47 -10.45 -3.11 2.31
CA TRP A 47 -10.47 -4.19 1.33
C TRP A 47 -9.82 -5.50 1.84
N ALA A 48 -9.34 -5.54 3.10
CA ALA A 48 -8.70 -6.73 3.64
C ALA A 48 -9.64 -7.96 3.62
N ASP A 49 -10.93 -7.78 3.84
CA ASP A 49 -11.93 -8.84 3.82
C ASP A 49 -12.18 -9.47 2.43
N VAL A 50 -11.66 -8.86 1.37
CA VAL A 50 -11.64 -9.46 0.01
C VAL A 50 -10.65 -10.63 -0.06
N LEU A 51 -9.56 -10.57 0.72
CA LEU A 51 -8.50 -11.57 0.73
C LEU A 51 -8.40 -12.38 2.03
N TYR A 52 -9.05 -11.94 3.11
CA TYR A 52 -8.93 -12.55 4.43
C TYR A 52 -10.30 -12.90 5.00
N SER A 53 -10.41 -14.11 5.59
CA SER A 53 -11.69 -14.64 6.04
C SER A 53 -12.22 -14.02 7.34
N GLN A 54 -11.33 -13.52 8.18
CA GLN A 54 -11.61 -12.89 9.46
C GLN A 54 -10.71 -11.67 9.63
N PRO A 55 -11.15 -10.59 10.27
CA PRO A 55 -10.31 -9.45 10.57
C PRO A 55 -9.17 -9.83 11.52
N ALA A 56 -8.04 -9.15 11.40
CA ALA A 56 -6.93 -9.29 12.33
C ALA A 56 -7.31 -8.78 13.74
N PRO A 57 -6.63 -9.23 14.79
CA PRO A 57 -6.75 -8.63 16.12
C PRO A 57 -6.45 -7.12 16.09
N ALA A 58 -7.14 -6.36 16.94
CA ALA A 58 -7.01 -4.90 16.97
C ALA A 58 -5.57 -4.43 17.26
N ASP A 59 -4.83 -5.15 18.08
CA ASP A 59 -3.44 -4.87 18.46
C ASP A 59 -2.42 -5.20 17.36
N ALA A 60 -2.78 -6.00 16.36
CA ALA A 60 -1.91 -6.32 15.23
C ALA A 60 -1.77 -5.19 14.18
N ALA A 61 -2.62 -4.19 14.21
CA ALA A 61 -2.77 -3.23 13.10
C ALA A 61 -1.66 -2.17 13.01
N GLN A 62 -0.94 -1.92 14.08
CA GLN A 62 0.11 -0.88 14.07
C GLN A 62 1.42 -1.35 13.41
N GLU A 63 1.61 -2.67 13.28
CA GLU A 63 2.79 -3.28 12.65
C GLU A 63 4.12 -2.72 13.22
N SER A 64 4.10 -2.36 14.52
CA SER A 64 5.19 -1.59 15.13
C SER A 64 6.36 -2.47 15.56
N ASN A 65 6.10 -3.75 15.84
CA ASN A 65 7.08 -4.71 16.33
C ASN A 65 6.82 -6.13 15.82
N ALA A 66 7.78 -7.05 16.07
CA ALA A 66 7.71 -8.42 15.57
C ALA A 66 6.47 -9.21 16.07
N LEU A 67 6.03 -8.96 17.31
CA LEU A 67 4.88 -9.65 17.89
C LEU A 67 3.57 -9.25 17.20
N GLU A 68 3.37 -7.97 17.02
CA GLU A 68 2.18 -7.43 16.30
C GLU A 68 2.13 -7.92 14.86
N LEU A 69 3.29 -7.92 14.16
CA LEU A 69 3.40 -8.47 12.82
C LEU A 69 3.05 -9.96 12.78
N GLU A 70 3.53 -10.74 13.73
CA GLU A 70 3.23 -12.18 13.80
C GLU A 70 1.76 -12.45 14.10
N GLN A 71 1.14 -11.68 14.99
CA GLN A 71 -0.28 -11.76 15.31
C GLN A 71 -1.20 -11.36 14.14
N GLY A 72 -0.75 -10.43 13.29
CA GLY A 72 -1.48 -9.99 12.10
C GLY A 72 -1.33 -10.92 10.89
N LEU A 73 -0.39 -11.88 10.92
CA LEU A 73 -0.19 -12.81 9.82
C LEU A 73 -1.27 -13.89 9.77
N ASP A 74 -1.94 -13.99 8.64
CA ASP A 74 -2.78 -15.13 8.28
C ASP A 74 -1.90 -16.22 7.67
N GLU A 75 -1.90 -17.42 8.26
CA GLU A 75 -1.10 -18.56 7.78
C GLU A 75 -1.43 -18.96 6.34
N GLN A 76 -2.70 -18.89 5.95
CA GLN A 76 -3.12 -19.20 4.57
C GLN A 76 -2.54 -18.19 3.57
N ALA A 77 -2.37 -16.94 4.00
CA ALA A 77 -1.80 -15.89 3.16
C ALA A 77 -0.29 -16.08 2.90
N THR A 78 0.39 -16.85 3.73
CA THR A 78 1.81 -17.16 3.55
C THR A 78 2.08 -18.35 2.63
N ASP A 79 1.03 -19.08 2.25
CA ASP A 79 1.13 -20.22 1.34
C ASP A 79 1.07 -19.74 -0.11
N LEU A 80 2.09 -20.05 -0.90
CA LEU A 80 2.17 -19.75 -2.33
C LEU A 80 1.83 -20.95 -3.23
N ALA A 81 1.25 -22.04 -2.70
CA ALA A 81 0.88 -23.21 -3.49
C ALA A 81 -0.13 -22.89 -4.62
N TRP A 82 -0.92 -21.83 -4.47
CA TRP A 82 -1.83 -21.33 -5.51
C TRP A 82 -1.07 -20.95 -6.79
N LEU A 83 0.17 -20.47 -6.66
CA LEU A 83 0.98 -20.02 -7.79
C LEU A 83 1.40 -21.17 -8.71
N LEU A 84 1.47 -22.41 -8.20
CA LEU A 84 1.71 -23.60 -9.04
C LEU A 84 0.61 -23.83 -10.10
N LYS A 85 -0.57 -23.28 -9.88
CA LYS A 85 -1.72 -23.36 -10.80
C LYS A 85 -1.86 -22.13 -11.69
N ALA A 86 -1.12 -21.08 -11.41
CA ALA A 86 -1.14 -19.85 -12.18
C ALA A 86 -0.45 -20.03 -13.54
N PRO A 87 -0.81 -19.22 -14.56
CA PRO A 87 -0.11 -19.19 -15.84
C PRO A 87 1.40 -18.93 -15.67
N PRO A 88 2.25 -19.45 -16.59
CA PRO A 88 3.70 -19.25 -16.50
C PRO A 88 4.16 -17.78 -16.43
N GLU A 89 3.45 -16.88 -17.10
CA GLU A 89 3.72 -15.45 -17.04
C GLU A 89 3.50 -14.85 -15.64
N GLU A 90 2.46 -15.28 -14.92
CA GLU A 90 2.18 -14.86 -13.54
C GLU A 90 3.23 -15.43 -12.58
N GLN A 91 3.64 -16.70 -12.77
CA GLN A 91 4.74 -17.29 -11.99
C GLN A 91 6.03 -16.51 -12.19
N ALA A 92 6.36 -16.16 -13.44
CA ALA A 92 7.54 -15.36 -13.77
C ALA A 92 7.47 -13.94 -13.18
N PHE A 93 6.29 -13.31 -13.18
CA PHE A 93 6.05 -12.02 -12.52
C PHE A 93 6.36 -12.10 -11.02
N VAL A 94 5.79 -13.07 -10.31
CA VAL A 94 6.01 -13.23 -8.87
C VAL A 94 7.48 -13.51 -8.55
N ALA A 95 8.17 -14.30 -9.38
CA ALA A 95 9.59 -14.56 -9.19
C ALA A 95 10.46 -13.29 -9.33
N ARG A 96 10.16 -12.43 -10.31
CA ARG A 96 10.87 -11.15 -10.47
C ARG A 96 10.53 -10.18 -9.35
N LEU A 97 9.25 -10.04 -8.99
CA LEU A 97 8.82 -9.21 -7.86
C LEU A 97 9.49 -9.65 -6.55
N ALA A 98 9.65 -10.96 -6.35
CA ALA A 98 10.38 -11.50 -5.19
C ALA A 98 11.84 -11.02 -5.17
N ALA A 99 12.52 -11.05 -6.31
CA ALA A 99 13.88 -10.53 -6.43
C ALA A 99 13.97 -9.03 -6.13
N ASP A 100 13.02 -8.23 -6.63
CA ASP A 100 12.94 -6.77 -6.36
C ASP A 100 12.80 -6.45 -4.86
N VAL A 101 12.16 -7.32 -4.09
CA VAL A 101 12.01 -7.13 -2.63
C VAL A 101 13.05 -7.90 -1.81
N GLY A 102 14.08 -8.44 -2.45
CA GLY A 102 15.24 -9.02 -1.79
C GLY A 102 15.10 -10.48 -1.40
N LEU A 103 14.28 -11.25 -2.09
CA LEU A 103 14.29 -12.71 -2.03
C LEU A 103 15.08 -13.27 -3.23
N ASP A 104 16.06 -14.15 -2.98
CA ASP A 104 16.83 -14.80 -4.05
C ASP A 104 15.96 -15.74 -4.89
N SER A 105 15.05 -16.45 -4.22
CA SER A 105 14.18 -17.42 -4.81
C SER A 105 12.87 -17.52 -4.05
N VAL A 106 11.81 -17.90 -4.72
CA VAL A 106 10.54 -18.24 -4.12
C VAL A 106 10.30 -19.72 -4.35
N VAL A 107 10.15 -20.47 -3.28
CA VAL A 107 9.76 -21.87 -3.33
C VAL A 107 8.26 -21.98 -3.10
N PHE A 108 7.59 -22.60 -4.06
CA PHE A 108 6.14 -22.73 -4.07
C PHE A 108 5.73 -24.06 -3.41
N GLY A 109 5.10 -24.00 -2.26
CA GLY A 109 4.58 -25.19 -1.59
C GLY A 109 4.05 -24.92 -0.18
N PRO A 110 3.12 -25.74 0.29
CA PRO A 110 2.58 -25.61 1.62
C PRO A 110 3.68 -25.77 2.69
N GLY A 111 3.81 -24.80 3.58
CA GLY A 111 4.72 -24.86 4.72
C GLY A 111 6.20 -24.80 4.37
N ASP A 112 6.58 -24.57 3.11
CA ASP A 112 7.97 -24.41 2.74
C ASP A 112 8.54 -23.08 3.25
N GLN A 113 9.67 -23.16 3.96
CA GLN A 113 10.38 -22.05 4.58
C GLN A 113 11.77 -21.83 3.93
N SER A 114 11.99 -22.39 2.75
CA SER A 114 13.30 -22.43 2.11
C SER A 114 13.66 -21.20 1.27
N ASP A 115 12.74 -20.22 1.14
CA ASP A 115 13.06 -18.98 0.43
C ASP A 115 14.30 -18.32 1.05
N ALA A 116 15.30 -18.03 0.24
CA ALA A 116 16.49 -17.33 0.66
C ALA A 116 16.29 -15.82 0.63
N ILE A 117 16.90 -15.11 1.57
CA ILE A 117 16.99 -13.65 1.54
C ILE A 117 18.28 -13.31 0.80
N ALA A 118 18.18 -12.46 -0.22
CA ALA A 118 19.30 -12.06 -1.03
C ALA A 118 20.37 -11.32 -0.19
N PRO A 119 21.65 -11.68 -0.28
CA PRO A 119 22.73 -10.95 0.39
C PRO A 119 22.72 -9.47 0.00
N ASP A 120 23.03 -8.61 0.96
CA ASP A 120 23.11 -7.15 0.80
C ASP A 120 21.76 -6.48 0.38
N SER A 121 20.64 -7.22 0.42
CA SER A 121 19.34 -6.64 0.14
C SER A 121 18.84 -5.76 1.30
N PRO A 122 17.96 -4.76 1.06
CA PRO A 122 17.31 -4.02 2.13
C PRO A 122 16.59 -4.92 3.13
N LEU A 123 16.03 -6.04 2.66
CA LEU A 123 15.35 -7.03 3.50
C LEU A 123 16.32 -7.74 4.46
N GLU A 124 17.58 -7.96 4.07
CA GLU A 124 18.59 -8.54 4.96
C GLU A 124 18.85 -7.60 6.16
N ALA A 125 18.93 -6.32 5.93
CA ALA A 125 19.16 -5.30 6.96
C ALA A 125 18.00 -5.12 7.95
N VAL A 126 16.81 -5.64 7.66
CA VAL A 126 15.65 -5.55 8.56
C VAL A 126 15.89 -6.43 9.80
N PRO A 127 15.88 -5.89 11.04
CA PRO A 127 16.19 -6.64 12.25
C PRO A 127 15.00 -7.49 12.75
N LEU A 128 14.48 -8.35 11.89
CA LEU A 128 13.46 -9.36 12.19
C LEU A 128 14.01 -10.75 11.96
N PRO A 129 13.47 -11.79 12.65
CA PRO A 129 13.79 -13.17 12.34
C PRO A 129 13.55 -13.50 10.87
N ALA A 130 14.48 -14.21 10.21
CA ALA A 130 14.37 -14.55 8.80
C ALA A 130 13.05 -15.28 8.43
N PRO A 131 12.53 -16.21 9.25
CA PRO A 131 11.21 -16.82 8.96
C PRO A 131 10.07 -15.79 8.89
N LEU A 132 10.05 -14.81 9.80
CA LEU A 132 9.01 -13.78 9.82
C LEU A 132 9.14 -12.86 8.60
N LYS A 133 10.35 -12.44 8.23
CA LYS A 133 10.58 -11.66 7.01
C LYS A 133 10.04 -12.37 5.77
N ARG A 134 10.36 -13.66 5.61
CA ARG A 134 9.87 -14.46 4.48
C ARG A 134 8.35 -14.55 4.44
N ARG A 135 7.70 -14.79 5.59
CA ARG A 135 6.24 -14.84 5.67
C ARG A 135 5.59 -13.51 5.26
N LEU A 136 6.14 -12.38 5.74
CA LEU A 136 5.68 -11.05 5.34
C LEU A 136 5.83 -10.80 3.83
N MET A 137 6.96 -11.19 3.26
CA MET A 137 7.18 -11.05 1.81
C MET A 137 6.28 -11.97 0.99
N ARG A 138 5.97 -13.19 1.44
CA ARG A 138 5.00 -14.06 0.77
C ARG A 138 3.59 -13.45 0.76
N VAL A 139 3.17 -12.82 1.86
CA VAL A 139 1.91 -12.07 1.90
C VAL A 139 1.95 -10.90 0.91
N PHE A 140 3.05 -10.15 0.86
CA PHE A 140 3.23 -9.09 -0.12
C PHE A 140 3.10 -9.60 -1.56
N LEU A 141 3.82 -10.65 -1.91
CA LEU A 141 3.76 -11.26 -3.26
C LEU A 141 2.35 -11.69 -3.63
N ARG A 142 1.61 -12.33 -2.69
CA ARG A 142 0.25 -12.79 -2.91
C ARG A 142 -0.72 -11.64 -3.14
N ASP A 143 -0.72 -10.66 -2.24
CA ASP A 143 -1.70 -9.58 -2.28
C ASP A 143 -1.48 -8.68 -3.51
N VAL A 144 -0.21 -8.38 -3.84
CA VAL A 144 0.16 -7.63 -5.06
C VAL A 144 -0.28 -8.39 -6.31
N HIS A 145 0.03 -9.70 -6.39
CA HIS A 145 -0.38 -10.52 -7.53
C HIS A 145 -1.91 -10.53 -7.69
N HIS A 146 -2.64 -10.85 -6.60
CA HIS A 146 -4.09 -10.96 -6.68
C HIS A 146 -4.75 -9.66 -7.12
N TYR A 147 -4.20 -8.52 -6.71
CA TYR A 147 -4.68 -7.22 -7.16
C TYR A 147 -4.33 -6.98 -8.65
N LEU A 148 -3.04 -7.08 -9.03
CA LEU A 148 -2.59 -6.71 -10.37
C LEU A 148 -3.14 -7.63 -11.48
N PHE A 149 -3.35 -8.91 -11.19
CA PHE A 149 -3.91 -9.87 -12.14
C PHE A 149 -5.42 -10.05 -12.02
N ASN A 150 -6.09 -9.26 -11.17
CA ASN A 150 -7.53 -9.36 -10.92
C ASN A 150 -7.94 -10.81 -10.62
N ALA A 151 -7.22 -11.46 -9.73
CA ALA A 151 -7.42 -12.87 -9.44
C ALA A 151 -8.82 -13.13 -8.89
N THR A 152 -9.46 -14.21 -9.37
CA THR A 152 -10.69 -14.70 -8.75
C THR A 152 -10.35 -15.35 -7.41
N PHE A 153 -10.91 -14.84 -6.31
CA PHE A 153 -10.61 -15.29 -4.96
C PHE A 153 -11.85 -15.42 -4.08
N SER A 154 -11.86 -16.46 -3.23
CA SER A 154 -12.93 -16.73 -2.27
C SER A 154 -12.34 -16.75 -0.86
N PRO A 155 -12.47 -15.69 -0.07
CA PRO A 155 -11.99 -15.67 1.31
C PRO A 155 -12.88 -16.51 2.24
N ARG A 156 -14.17 -16.66 1.92
CA ARG A 156 -15.17 -17.36 2.73
C ARG A 156 -16.14 -18.13 1.85
N PRO A 157 -16.74 -19.25 2.36
CA PRO A 157 -17.76 -19.98 1.62
C PRO A 157 -18.91 -19.07 1.17
N GLY A 158 -19.23 -19.13 -0.11
CA GLY A 158 -20.33 -18.34 -0.71
C GLY A 158 -19.95 -16.94 -1.15
N GLU A 159 -18.73 -16.48 -0.92
CA GLU A 159 -18.22 -15.23 -1.44
C GLU A 159 -17.16 -15.49 -2.51
N LEU A 160 -17.22 -14.76 -3.60
CA LEU A 160 -16.28 -14.84 -4.72
C LEU A 160 -16.06 -13.44 -5.27
N TYR A 161 -14.81 -13.04 -5.37
CA TYR A 161 -14.41 -11.72 -5.85
C TYR A 161 -13.45 -11.83 -7.04
N GLU A 162 -13.60 -10.93 -7.99
CA GLU A 162 -12.54 -10.47 -8.87
C GLU A 162 -11.83 -9.36 -8.09
N VAL A 163 -10.65 -9.66 -7.55
CA VAL A 163 -10.04 -8.88 -6.46
C VAL A 163 -9.86 -7.41 -6.82
N ARG A 164 -9.27 -7.10 -7.99
CA ARG A 164 -9.05 -5.71 -8.40
C ARG A 164 -10.36 -4.97 -8.61
N ASP A 165 -11.33 -5.60 -9.25
CA ASP A 165 -12.61 -4.97 -9.56
C ASP A 165 -13.38 -4.63 -8.29
N GLU A 166 -13.41 -5.53 -7.31
CA GLU A 166 -14.03 -5.29 -6.01
C GLU A 166 -13.32 -4.17 -5.23
N VAL A 167 -12.00 -4.19 -5.16
CA VAL A 167 -11.21 -3.17 -4.46
C VAL A 167 -11.36 -1.80 -5.13
N ARG A 168 -11.38 -1.73 -6.46
CA ARG A 168 -11.67 -0.52 -7.24
C ARG A 168 -13.07 0.02 -6.92
N ALA A 169 -14.10 -0.83 -6.92
CA ALA A 169 -15.46 -0.42 -6.63
C ALA A 169 -15.59 0.20 -5.24
N ARG A 170 -14.99 -0.41 -4.22
CA ARG A 170 -14.94 0.14 -2.85
C ARG A 170 -14.18 1.47 -2.79
N THR A 171 -13.08 1.58 -3.51
CA THR A 171 -12.29 2.82 -3.58
C THR A 171 -13.10 3.94 -4.22
N VAL A 172 -13.74 3.68 -5.36
CA VAL A 172 -14.63 4.64 -6.06
C VAL A 172 -15.74 5.11 -5.14
N GLN A 173 -16.42 4.19 -4.46
CA GLN A 173 -17.48 4.52 -3.50
C GLN A 173 -16.95 5.46 -2.39
N ALA A 174 -15.84 5.12 -1.76
CA ALA A 174 -15.24 5.94 -0.69
C ALA A 174 -14.82 7.34 -1.18
N LEU A 175 -14.30 7.44 -2.42
CA LEU A 175 -13.93 8.73 -3.02
C LEU A 175 -15.16 9.61 -3.29
N HIS A 176 -16.28 9.05 -3.74
CA HIS A 176 -17.53 9.79 -3.89
C HIS A 176 -18.08 10.28 -2.55
N GLU A 177 -18.12 9.42 -1.54
CA GLU A 177 -18.54 9.76 -0.18
C GLU A 177 -17.64 10.84 0.43
N GLY A 178 -16.32 10.76 0.18
CA GLY A 178 -15.33 11.75 0.63
C GLY A 178 -15.47 13.10 -0.06
N ALA A 179 -15.86 13.12 -1.33
CA ALA A 179 -15.98 14.35 -2.13
C ALA A 179 -17.25 15.14 -1.89
N ASP A 180 -18.27 14.58 -1.22
CA ASP A 180 -19.58 15.23 -1.03
C ASP A 180 -19.45 16.56 -0.26
N ASN A 181 -19.39 17.67 -1.04
CA ASN A 181 -19.24 19.04 -0.57
C ASN A 181 -18.00 19.29 0.36
N ARG A 182 -16.97 18.44 0.24
CA ARG A 182 -15.77 18.51 1.07
C ARG A 182 -14.55 18.86 0.24
N ARG A 183 -13.92 19.99 0.55
CA ARG A 183 -12.67 20.45 -0.06
C ARG A 183 -11.76 21.09 0.98
N PRO A 184 -10.44 20.87 0.90
CA PRO A 184 -9.78 19.95 -0.02
C PRO A 184 -10.10 18.47 0.30
N HIS A 185 -10.04 17.60 -0.74
CA HIS A 185 -10.11 16.15 -0.62
C HIS A 185 -8.73 15.55 -0.88
N VAL A 186 -8.14 14.96 0.15
CA VAL A 186 -6.81 14.36 0.11
C VAL A 186 -6.92 12.85 0.16
N ILE A 187 -6.16 12.14 -0.67
CA ILE A 187 -5.99 10.68 -0.57
C ILE A 187 -4.62 10.39 0.04
N LEU A 188 -4.58 9.65 1.14
CA LEU A 188 -3.36 9.13 1.75
C LEU A 188 -3.34 7.61 1.66
N CYS A 189 -2.39 7.09 0.90
CA CYS A 189 -2.27 5.67 0.57
C CYS A 189 -0.99 5.08 1.17
N HIS A 190 -1.06 3.84 1.68
CA HIS A 190 0.09 3.11 2.19
C HIS A 190 0.33 1.81 1.43
N SER A 191 1.60 1.49 1.13
CA SER A 191 1.98 0.19 0.56
C SER A 191 1.21 -0.13 -0.73
N LEU A 192 0.61 -1.32 -0.87
CA LEU A 192 -0.26 -1.67 -2.00
C LEU A 192 -1.43 -0.68 -2.18
N GLY A 193 -1.89 -0.02 -1.10
CA GLY A 193 -2.87 1.06 -1.20
C GLY A 193 -2.44 2.21 -2.12
N THR A 194 -1.13 2.41 -2.31
CA THR A 194 -0.61 3.44 -3.24
C THR A 194 -0.81 3.02 -4.70
N VAL A 195 -0.68 1.74 -4.99
CA VAL A 195 -0.97 1.17 -6.31
C VAL A 195 -2.47 1.26 -6.59
N ILE A 196 -3.32 0.91 -5.61
CA ILE A 196 -4.78 1.00 -5.70
C ILE A 196 -5.21 2.45 -5.97
N GLY A 197 -4.70 3.40 -5.18
CA GLY A 197 -5.01 4.82 -5.34
C GLY A 197 -4.58 5.35 -6.71
N TYR A 198 -3.37 5.04 -7.14
CA TYR A 198 -2.86 5.42 -8.46
C TYR A 198 -3.69 4.81 -9.60
N ASP A 199 -3.97 3.52 -9.53
CA ASP A 199 -4.75 2.76 -10.51
C ASP A 199 -6.15 3.37 -10.70
N VAL A 200 -6.87 3.62 -9.62
CA VAL A 200 -8.21 4.24 -9.66
C VAL A 200 -8.15 5.66 -10.23
N LEU A 201 -7.14 6.45 -9.87
CA LEU A 201 -6.99 7.82 -10.37
C LEU A 201 -6.64 7.91 -11.86
N THR A 202 -6.04 6.88 -12.42
CA THR A 202 -5.61 6.85 -13.83
C THR A 202 -6.63 6.21 -14.76
N ASP A 203 -7.28 5.12 -14.33
CA ASP A 203 -8.12 4.29 -15.20
C ASP A 203 -9.61 4.59 -15.08
N ILE A 204 -10.12 5.03 -13.92
CA ILE A 204 -11.55 5.18 -13.71
C ILE A 204 -12.04 6.61 -13.98
N ALA A 205 -12.93 6.73 -14.97
CA ALA A 205 -13.43 8.02 -15.42
C ALA A 205 -14.47 8.67 -14.49
N GLU A 206 -15.17 7.89 -13.69
CA GLU A 206 -16.34 8.34 -12.92
C GLU A 206 -16.00 8.87 -11.52
N ILE A 207 -14.72 8.90 -11.10
CA ILE A 207 -14.34 9.39 -9.80
C ILE A 207 -14.25 10.93 -9.74
N PRO A 208 -14.47 11.54 -8.57
CA PRO A 208 -14.31 12.97 -8.40
C PRO A 208 -12.84 13.40 -8.53
N ALA A 209 -12.63 14.66 -8.91
CA ALA A 209 -11.29 15.25 -8.83
C ALA A 209 -10.85 15.35 -7.36
N ILE A 210 -9.57 15.08 -7.08
CA ILE A 210 -8.96 15.18 -5.76
C ILE A 210 -8.00 16.38 -5.69
N ASP A 211 -7.69 16.83 -4.49
CA ASP A 211 -6.84 18.00 -4.27
C ASP A 211 -5.39 17.63 -3.96
N ALA A 212 -5.15 16.44 -3.41
CA ALA A 212 -3.80 15.92 -3.22
C ALA A 212 -3.76 14.40 -3.13
N LEU A 213 -2.62 13.83 -3.55
CA LEU A 213 -2.26 12.43 -3.36
C LEU A 213 -1.01 12.35 -2.48
N ILE A 214 -1.06 11.55 -1.43
CA ILE A 214 0.09 11.25 -0.57
C ILE A 214 0.30 9.74 -0.60
N THR A 215 1.42 9.31 -1.20
CA THR A 215 1.85 7.91 -1.24
C THR A 215 2.91 7.65 -0.18
N VAL A 216 2.79 6.55 0.54
CA VAL A 216 3.62 6.24 1.71
C VAL A 216 4.12 4.80 1.63
N GLY A 217 5.44 4.59 1.73
CA GLY A 217 6.04 3.25 1.63
C GLY A 217 5.63 2.54 0.33
N SER A 218 5.68 3.25 -0.78
CA SER A 218 5.05 2.87 -2.05
C SER A 218 5.89 1.89 -2.88
N PRO A 219 5.33 0.77 -3.36
CA PRO A 219 5.99 -0.10 -4.34
C PRO A 219 5.87 0.38 -5.79
N LEU A 220 5.32 1.58 -6.06
CA LEU A 220 5.14 2.12 -7.42
C LEU A 220 6.46 2.29 -8.20
N GLY A 221 7.62 2.33 -7.52
CA GLY A 221 8.92 2.37 -8.18
C GLY A 221 9.42 1.00 -8.66
N LEU A 222 8.79 -0.10 -8.26
CA LEU A 222 9.20 -1.45 -8.67
C LEU A 222 8.80 -1.71 -10.12
N SER A 223 9.73 -2.24 -10.93
CA SER A 223 9.51 -2.46 -12.36
C SER A 223 8.37 -3.45 -12.64
N GLU A 224 8.22 -4.48 -11.83
CA GLU A 224 7.15 -5.46 -11.92
C GLU A 224 5.79 -4.84 -11.61
N VAL A 225 5.72 -3.97 -10.59
CA VAL A 225 4.48 -3.26 -10.27
C VAL A 225 4.08 -2.34 -11.43
N GLN A 226 5.02 -1.57 -11.97
CA GLN A 226 4.79 -0.70 -13.13
C GLN A 226 4.31 -1.49 -14.36
N ALA A 227 4.92 -2.65 -14.62
CA ALA A 227 4.52 -3.53 -15.72
C ALA A 227 3.10 -4.13 -15.55
N GLY A 228 2.62 -4.27 -14.32
CA GLY A 228 1.28 -4.79 -13.99
C GLY A 228 0.17 -3.73 -13.96
N LEU A 229 0.49 -2.44 -14.10
CA LEU A 229 -0.49 -1.36 -14.09
C LEU A 229 -1.39 -1.38 -15.34
N THR A 230 -2.64 -0.96 -15.16
CA THR A 230 -3.63 -0.80 -16.23
C THR A 230 -4.27 0.59 -16.10
N PRO A 231 -4.24 1.43 -17.13
CA PRO A 231 -3.59 1.25 -18.43
C PRO A 231 -2.07 1.06 -18.30
N PRO A 232 -1.39 0.55 -19.35
CA PRO A 232 0.05 0.31 -19.30
C PRO A 232 0.81 1.57 -18.89
N TRP A 233 1.66 1.43 -17.89
CA TRP A 233 2.47 2.52 -17.37
C TRP A 233 3.42 3.12 -18.42
N ASN A 234 3.55 4.44 -18.39
CA ASN A 234 4.48 5.18 -19.21
C ASN A 234 5.09 6.34 -18.38
N ALA A 235 6.39 6.36 -18.23
CA ALA A 235 7.10 7.36 -17.44
C ALA A 235 6.83 8.81 -17.89
N ALA A 236 6.61 9.07 -19.18
CA ALA A 236 6.36 10.41 -19.71
C ALA A 236 5.00 10.97 -19.31
N ASP A 237 4.00 10.10 -19.13
CA ASP A 237 2.60 10.43 -18.85
C ASP A 237 2.05 9.68 -17.63
N GLY A 238 2.92 9.30 -16.68
CA GLY A 238 2.53 8.56 -15.47
C GLY A 238 1.75 9.38 -14.45
N TRP A 239 1.61 10.68 -14.63
CA TRP A 239 0.84 11.53 -13.71
C TRP A 239 -0.68 11.38 -13.93
N PRO A 240 -1.49 11.17 -12.87
CA PRO A 240 -2.94 10.98 -13.00
C PRO A 240 -3.67 12.30 -13.31
N THR A 241 -3.38 12.87 -14.48
CA THR A 241 -3.79 14.23 -14.88
C THR A 241 -5.30 14.45 -14.85
N ALA A 242 -6.10 13.46 -15.22
CA ALA A 242 -7.55 13.59 -15.31
C ALA A 242 -8.20 13.87 -13.94
N ARG A 243 -7.61 13.42 -12.84
CA ARG A 243 -8.20 13.48 -11.49
C ARG A 243 -7.42 14.36 -10.53
N LEU A 244 -6.09 14.36 -10.64
CA LEU A 244 -5.21 15.18 -9.83
C LEU A 244 -4.92 16.55 -10.47
N GLY A 245 -5.07 16.69 -11.80
CA GLY A 245 -4.76 17.93 -12.49
C GLY A 245 -3.30 18.32 -12.32
N ASP A 246 -3.04 19.57 -11.92
CA ASP A 246 -1.70 20.11 -11.60
C ASP A 246 -1.45 20.20 -10.08
N ARG A 247 -2.23 19.49 -9.30
CA ARG A 247 -2.25 19.55 -7.82
C ARG A 247 -1.10 18.79 -7.19
N TYR A 248 -1.14 18.65 -5.88
CA TYR A 248 -0.02 18.15 -5.08
C TYR A 248 0.02 16.61 -5.05
N TRP A 249 1.22 16.04 -5.30
CA TRP A 249 1.53 14.65 -5.01
C TRP A 249 2.83 14.59 -4.22
N ALA A 250 2.77 14.04 -3.00
CA ALA A 250 3.93 13.71 -2.18
C ALA A 250 4.11 12.20 -2.10
N ASN A 251 5.36 11.75 -2.19
CA ASN A 251 5.76 10.37 -1.97
C ASN A 251 6.70 10.31 -0.76
N VAL A 252 6.23 9.72 0.34
CA VAL A 252 6.99 9.62 1.59
C VAL A 252 7.57 8.21 1.73
N TYR A 253 8.89 8.10 1.84
CA TYR A 253 9.57 6.81 1.84
C TYR A 253 10.72 6.74 2.86
N ASP A 254 11.00 5.55 3.38
CA ASP A 254 12.22 5.22 4.10
C ASP A 254 13.11 4.35 3.21
N ARG A 255 14.40 4.70 3.07
CA ARG A 255 15.35 3.95 2.23
C ARG A 255 15.60 2.52 2.71
N LEU A 256 15.28 2.22 3.96
CA LEU A 256 15.42 0.89 4.56
C LEU A 256 14.07 0.18 4.72
N ASP A 257 13.02 0.70 4.10
CA ASP A 257 11.74 0.01 3.96
C ASP A 257 11.86 -1.02 2.81
N PRO A 258 11.74 -2.33 3.09
CA PRO A 258 11.95 -3.36 2.07
C PRO A 258 10.88 -3.37 0.97
N VAL A 259 9.70 -2.79 1.22
CA VAL A 259 8.59 -2.74 0.25
C VAL A 259 8.78 -1.64 -0.79
N CYS A 260 9.42 -0.53 -0.43
CA CYS A 260 9.80 0.48 -1.42
C CYS A 260 10.84 -0.05 -2.42
N GLY A 261 11.49 -1.18 -2.12
CA GLY A 261 12.51 -1.78 -2.95
C GLY A 261 13.75 -0.92 -3.10
N LEU A 262 14.44 -1.10 -4.20
CA LEU A 262 15.62 -0.32 -4.57
C LEU A 262 15.27 1.02 -5.26
N ALA A 263 13.99 1.28 -5.52
CA ALA A 263 13.50 2.46 -6.23
C ALA A 263 12.42 3.21 -5.43
N PRO A 264 12.76 3.78 -4.24
CA PRO A 264 11.79 4.45 -3.39
C PRO A 264 11.37 5.84 -3.89
N GLN A 265 12.14 6.44 -4.80
CA GLN A 265 11.86 7.72 -5.43
C GLN A 265 11.14 7.49 -6.75
N ILE A 266 9.97 8.11 -6.92
CA ILE A 266 9.11 7.87 -8.08
C ILE A 266 8.89 9.11 -8.96
N ALA A 267 9.45 10.26 -8.62
CA ALA A 267 9.20 11.49 -9.36
C ALA A 267 9.59 11.41 -10.85
N HIS A 268 10.66 10.69 -11.16
CA HIS A 268 11.13 10.50 -12.53
C HIS A 268 10.33 9.44 -13.31
N ASP A 269 9.59 8.60 -12.61
CA ASP A 269 8.79 7.52 -13.20
C ASP A 269 7.34 7.94 -13.49
N TYR A 270 6.85 8.98 -12.80
CA TYR A 270 5.46 9.45 -12.89
C TYR A 270 5.42 10.93 -13.24
N ARG A 271 5.95 11.29 -14.42
CA ARG A 271 6.10 12.67 -14.86
C ARG A 271 4.78 13.30 -15.28
N TRP A 272 4.69 14.60 -15.05
CA TRP A 272 3.63 15.43 -15.58
C TRP A 272 4.16 16.28 -16.75
N ARG A 273 3.71 15.99 -17.97
CA ARG A 273 4.17 16.67 -19.19
C ARG A 273 5.70 16.67 -19.30
N GLY A 274 6.33 15.56 -18.96
CA GLY A 274 7.77 15.38 -19.00
C GLY A 274 8.57 16.00 -17.83
N ALA A 275 7.90 16.63 -16.86
CA ALA A 275 8.54 17.20 -15.67
C ALA A 275 8.32 16.36 -14.42
N ASP A 276 9.36 16.25 -13.59
CA ASP A 276 9.30 15.63 -12.27
C ASP A 276 8.56 16.60 -11.32
N ARG A 277 7.37 16.23 -10.85
CA ARG A 277 6.54 17.08 -9.98
C ARG A 277 6.18 16.47 -8.65
N ILE A 278 6.42 15.18 -8.49
CA ILE A 278 6.20 14.50 -7.21
C ILE A 278 7.24 15.01 -6.21
N SER A 279 6.79 15.35 -5.01
CA SER A 279 7.67 15.64 -3.90
C SER A 279 8.12 14.33 -3.25
N ASP A 280 9.28 13.80 -3.64
CA ASP A 280 9.90 12.64 -3.00
C ASP A 280 10.52 13.04 -1.66
N ILE A 281 9.93 12.57 -0.55
CA ILE A 281 10.25 12.96 0.82
C ILE A 281 10.85 11.76 1.56
N ALA A 282 12.15 11.80 1.83
CA ALA A 282 12.83 10.78 2.60
C ALA A 282 12.58 10.96 4.10
N VAL A 283 12.26 9.88 4.78
CA VAL A 283 12.13 9.79 6.24
C VAL A 283 12.98 8.66 6.79
N SER A 284 13.10 8.55 8.11
CA SER A 284 13.79 7.46 8.78
C SER A 284 12.91 6.89 9.88
N ASN A 285 12.30 5.75 9.61
CA ASN A 285 11.49 5.02 10.58
C ASN A 285 12.40 4.24 11.54
N SER A 286 11.99 4.12 12.78
CA SER A 286 12.73 3.38 13.80
C SER A 286 12.29 1.92 13.92
N GLY A 287 13.11 1.11 14.58
CA GLY A 287 12.75 -0.26 14.96
C GLY A 287 12.85 -1.29 13.86
N SER A 288 12.22 -2.45 14.09
CA SER A 288 12.48 -3.67 13.35
C SER A 288 11.76 -3.77 11.99
N TRP A 289 10.59 -3.15 11.83
CA TRP A 289 9.83 -3.16 10.58
C TRP A 289 9.54 -1.73 10.16
N ARG A 290 10.36 -1.21 9.24
CA ARG A 290 10.29 0.20 8.83
C ARG A 290 9.12 0.52 7.92
N HIS A 291 8.45 -0.52 7.41
CA HIS A 291 7.27 -0.40 6.55
C HIS A 291 5.98 -0.08 7.32
N GLY A 292 5.92 -0.28 8.64
CA GLY A 292 4.71 -0.08 9.44
C GLY A 292 4.13 1.33 9.31
N ILE A 293 2.84 1.43 8.98
CA ILE A 293 2.17 2.70 8.70
C ILE A 293 2.20 3.68 9.89
N ALA A 294 2.05 3.18 11.11
CA ALA A 294 2.09 4.05 12.30
C ALA A 294 3.39 4.83 12.42
N LYS A 295 4.51 4.24 11.99
CA LYS A 295 5.83 4.90 11.97
C LYS A 295 5.89 6.04 10.97
N TYR A 296 5.28 5.86 9.80
CA TYR A 296 5.18 6.90 8.78
C TYR A 296 4.25 8.04 9.24
N LEU A 297 3.08 7.70 9.81
CA LEU A 297 2.13 8.71 10.31
C LEU A 297 2.71 9.55 11.46
N GLY A 298 3.66 8.98 12.24
CA GLY A 298 4.43 9.70 13.24
C GLY A 298 5.51 10.66 12.69
N GLN A 299 5.86 10.58 11.38
CA GLN A 299 6.93 11.40 10.82
C GLN A 299 6.50 12.86 10.62
N PRO A 300 7.26 13.83 11.15
CA PRO A 300 6.97 15.25 10.94
C PRO A 300 6.88 15.64 9.45
N ALA A 301 7.69 15.03 8.60
CA ALA A 301 7.70 15.33 7.17
C ALA A 301 6.40 14.87 6.48
N LEU A 302 5.83 13.72 6.85
CA LEU A 302 4.51 13.29 6.36
C LEU A 302 3.42 14.22 6.87
N ARG A 303 3.45 14.57 8.15
CA ARG A 303 2.47 15.50 8.76
C ARG A 303 2.49 16.87 8.09
N ASN A 304 3.68 17.40 7.79
CA ASN A 304 3.83 18.66 7.03
C ASN A 304 3.25 18.53 5.60
N ALA A 305 3.49 17.42 4.91
CA ALA A 305 2.91 17.18 3.59
C ALA A 305 1.37 17.11 3.65
N LEU A 306 0.81 16.48 4.68
CA LEU A 306 -0.64 16.41 4.88
C LEU A 306 -1.23 17.79 5.23
N GLN A 307 -0.57 18.58 6.09
CA GLN A 307 -1.01 19.94 6.40
C GLN A 307 -0.99 20.84 5.16
N LEU A 308 0.05 20.74 4.34
CA LEU A 308 0.12 21.45 3.06
C LEU A 308 -1.02 21.05 2.12
N ALA A 309 -1.36 19.77 2.07
CA ALA A 309 -2.45 19.25 1.24
C ALA A 309 -3.85 19.67 1.74
N LEU A 310 -3.98 19.98 3.03
CA LEU A 310 -5.22 20.41 3.66
C LEU A 310 -5.41 21.93 3.68
N SER A 311 -4.38 22.71 3.32
CA SER A 311 -4.43 24.19 3.27
C SER A 311 -4.96 24.67 1.92
#